data_fbbf9ac5374a2e95c77e7519cd29ee77
#
_entry.id   fbbf9ac5374a2e95c77e7519cd29ee77
#
_cell.length_a   1.000
_cell.length_b   1.000
_cell.length_c   1.000
_cell.angle_alpha   90.00
_cell.angle_beta   90.00
_cell.angle_gamma   90.00
#
_symmetry.space_group_name_H-M   'P 1'
#
loop_
_entity.id
_entity.type
_entity.pdbx_description
1 polymer ?
#
loop_
_entity_poly.entity_id
_entity_poly.type
_entity_poly.pdbx_seq_one_letter_code
_entity_poly.pdbx_strand_id
1 'polypeptide(L)'
;ENGTLLNISKHSKGVSIMELTGNLQIVCPIRGQLKVNKRSKDGLTATEEFYRVEAIKFLISRGYPKENFWIEPIIKKFGNSGRNSFRSDFAVLDVPASTISTNEPDDILGHAVIICEVKRDNKKNEYVKNTQVKPMLDFAKKQSTLGLYWDNIEKRVFWIEVTDGIKEIK
;
A
#
# COMPACT_ATOMS: atom_id res chain seq x y z
N GLU A 1 -25.80 -6.12 -19.03
CA GLU A 1 -24.87 -5.20 -18.37
C GLU A 1 -25.26 -5.10 -16.87
N ASN A 2 -25.09 -6.19 -16.16
CA ASN A 2 -25.50 -6.25 -14.76
C ASN A 2 -24.24 -6.33 -13.89
N GLY A 3 -23.86 -5.19 -13.33
CA GLY A 3 -22.89 -5.13 -12.25
C GLY A 3 -23.46 -5.77 -10.99
N THR A 4 -23.03 -6.98 -10.70
CA THR A 4 -23.43 -7.67 -9.48
C THR A 4 -22.78 -6.98 -8.28
N LEU A 5 -23.55 -6.28 -7.48
CA LEU A 5 -23.13 -5.76 -6.18
C LEU A 5 -22.83 -6.95 -5.25
N LEU A 6 -21.58 -7.05 -4.83
CA LEU A 6 -21.15 -8.07 -3.89
C LEU A 6 -21.61 -7.74 -2.47
N ASN A 7 -22.50 -8.55 -1.94
CA ASN A 7 -22.82 -8.57 -0.52
C ASN A 7 -21.64 -9.13 0.27
N ILE A 8 -20.96 -8.27 1.01
CA ILE A 8 -19.93 -8.66 1.95
C ILE A 8 -20.61 -9.13 3.23
N SER A 9 -20.81 -10.44 3.38
CA SER A 9 -21.23 -10.99 4.66
C SER A 9 -20.08 -10.89 5.67
N LYS A 10 -20.33 -10.18 6.77
CA LYS A 10 -19.43 -10.14 7.93
C LYS A 10 -19.41 -11.50 8.62
N HIS A 11 -18.31 -12.25 8.49
CA HIS A 11 -18.01 -13.33 9.42
C HIS A 11 -16.64 -13.06 10.05
N SER A 12 -16.66 -12.92 11.35
CA SER A 12 -15.50 -12.88 12.22
C SER A 12 -14.75 -14.22 12.17
N LYS A 13 -13.44 -14.15 11.98
CA LYS A 13 -12.47 -15.23 11.89
C LYS A 13 -12.35 -15.89 10.51
N GLY A 14 -11.30 -15.52 9.82
CA GLY A 14 -10.88 -16.14 8.58
C GLY A 14 -11.24 -15.30 7.37
N VAL A 15 -10.31 -15.25 6.46
CA VAL A 15 -10.43 -14.65 5.16
C VAL A 15 -11.74 -15.07 4.52
N SER A 16 -12.63 -14.13 4.28
CA SER A 16 -13.76 -14.34 3.39
C SER A 16 -13.20 -14.65 2.00
N ILE A 17 -13.23 -15.91 1.62
CA ILE A 17 -12.99 -16.32 0.24
C ILE A 17 -14.21 -15.83 -0.53
N MET A 18 -14.06 -14.72 -1.23
CA MET A 18 -15.05 -14.26 -2.19
C MET A 18 -15.02 -15.22 -3.37
N GLU A 19 -16.07 -16.00 -3.55
CA GLU A 19 -16.31 -16.66 -4.85
C GLU A 19 -16.59 -15.59 -5.88
N LEU A 20 -15.61 -15.32 -6.72
CA LEU A 20 -15.68 -14.30 -7.76
C LEU A 20 -16.12 -14.93 -9.06
N THR A 21 -17.40 -14.82 -9.36
CA THR A 21 -17.90 -15.11 -10.70
C THR A 21 -17.76 -13.86 -11.57
N GLY A 22 -16.82 -13.89 -12.54
CA GLY A 22 -16.62 -12.81 -13.49
C GLY A 22 -15.43 -11.87 -13.21
N ASN A 23 -15.46 -10.66 -13.76
CA ASN A 23 -14.45 -9.64 -13.53
C ASN A 23 -14.79 -8.81 -12.29
N LEU A 24 -14.04 -8.99 -11.21
CA LEU A 24 -14.20 -8.15 -10.03
C LEU A 24 -13.60 -6.76 -10.31
N GLN A 25 -14.43 -5.75 -10.17
CA GLN A 25 -14.03 -4.36 -10.22
C GLN A 25 -14.28 -3.70 -8.87
N ILE A 26 -13.36 -2.82 -8.46
CA ILE A 26 -13.47 -2.02 -7.24
C ILE A 26 -13.21 -0.56 -7.57
N VAL A 27 -13.89 0.34 -6.89
CA VAL A 27 -13.61 1.77 -7.04
C VAL A 27 -12.53 2.18 -6.05
N CYS A 28 -11.37 2.56 -6.60
CA CYS A 28 -10.30 3.20 -5.84
C CYS A 28 -10.62 4.70 -5.70
N PRO A 29 -10.58 5.27 -4.49
CA PRO A 29 -10.84 6.70 -4.29
C PRO A 29 -9.89 7.62 -5.04
N ILE A 30 -8.69 7.12 -5.39
CA ILE A 30 -7.62 7.88 -6.04
C ILE A 30 -7.60 7.65 -7.57
N ARG A 31 -7.75 6.39 -8.02
CA ARG A 31 -7.56 5.98 -9.42
C ARG A 31 -8.84 5.60 -10.14
N GLY A 32 -9.98 5.69 -9.49
CA GLY A 32 -11.27 5.30 -10.08
C GLY A 32 -11.46 3.78 -10.15
N GLN A 33 -12.15 3.32 -11.18
CA GLN A 33 -12.53 1.91 -11.33
C GLN A 33 -11.34 1.04 -11.74
N LEU A 34 -11.08 -0.02 -10.99
CA LEU A 34 -9.95 -0.93 -11.19
C LEU A 34 -10.39 -2.38 -11.23
N LYS A 35 -9.76 -3.19 -12.08
CA LYS A 35 -9.88 -4.64 -12.06
C LYS A 35 -8.94 -5.19 -11.00
N VAL A 36 -9.48 -5.96 -10.05
CA VAL A 36 -8.75 -6.43 -8.86
C VAL A 36 -8.72 -7.94 -8.72
N ASN A 37 -8.97 -8.66 -9.79
CA ASN A 37 -8.86 -10.11 -9.83
C ASN A 37 -8.07 -10.58 -11.06
N LYS A 38 -7.53 -11.78 -10.97
CA LYS A 38 -6.92 -12.49 -12.08
C LYS A 38 -7.40 -13.92 -12.13
N ARG A 39 -7.43 -14.51 -13.32
CA ARG A 39 -7.69 -15.93 -13.50
C ARG A 39 -6.48 -16.73 -13.06
N SER A 40 -6.69 -17.72 -12.20
CA SER A 40 -5.70 -18.72 -11.79
C SER A 40 -6.20 -20.12 -12.14
N LYS A 41 -5.38 -21.15 -11.90
CA LYS A 41 -5.79 -22.56 -12.09
C LYS A 41 -6.99 -22.93 -11.20
N ASP A 42 -7.09 -22.30 -10.04
CA ASP A 42 -8.10 -22.56 -9.01
C ASP A 42 -9.28 -21.57 -9.08
N GLY A 43 -9.45 -20.86 -10.20
CA GLY A 43 -10.50 -19.88 -10.40
C GLY A 43 -10.03 -18.42 -10.35
N LEU A 44 -10.94 -17.51 -9.96
CA LEU A 44 -10.63 -16.10 -9.84
C LEU A 44 -10.12 -15.78 -8.44
N THR A 45 -8.95 -15.14 -8.37
CA THR A 45 -8.35 -14.72 -7.10
C THR A 45 -8.18 -13.21 -7.04
N ALA A 46 -8.33 -12.62 -5.85
CA ALA A 46 -7.99 -11.23 -5.61
C ALA A 46 -6.51 -10.99 -5.89
N THR A 47 -6.21 -9.85 -6.52
CA THR A 47 -4.84 -9.40 -6.75
C THR A 47 -4.37 -8.54 -5.57
N GLU A 48 -3.08 -8.23 -5.53
CA GLU A 48 -2.51 -7.27 -4.57
C GLU A 48 -3.19 -5.91 -4.66
N GLU A 49 -3.65 -5.52 -5.86
CA GLU A 49 -4.41 -4.30 -6.10
C GLU A 49 -5.70 -4.19 -5.27
N PHE A 50 -6.39 -5.31 -5.01
CA PHE A 50 -7.56 -5.33 -4.13
C PHE A 50 -7.18 -4.85 -2.72
N TYR A 51 -6.13 -5.42 -2.14
CA TYR A 51 -5.66 -5.08 -0.80
C TYR A 51 -5.06 -3.67 -0.73
N ARG A 52 -4.44 -3.19 -1.82
CA ARG A 52 -3.98 -1.80 -1.93
C ARG A 52 -5.14 -0.82 -1.83
N VAL A 53 -6.23 -1.07 -2.54
CA VAL A 53 -7.43 -0.23 -2.45
C VAL A 53 -8.07 -0.29 -1.07
N GLU A 54 -8.07 -1.45 -0.42
CA GLU A 54 -8.55 -1.56 0.97
C GLU A 54 -7.71 -0.75 1.95
N ALA A 55 -6.38 -0.81 1.83
CA ALA A 55 -5.47 -0.01 2.65
C ALA A 55 -5.69 1.51 2.44
N ILE A 56 -5.84 1.94 1.19
CA ILE A 56 -6.16 3.35 0.86
C ILE A 56 -7.49 3.77 1.49
N LYS A 57 -8.56 2.99 1.32
CA LYS A 57 -9.88 3.29 1.91
C LYS A 57 -9.83 3.35 3.44
N PHE A 58 -9.08 2.43 4.05
CA PHE A 58 -8.87 2.44 5.50
C PHE A 58 -8.22 3.75 5.97
N LEU A 59 -7.13 4.19 5.34
CA LEU A 59 -6.44 5.41 5.73
C LEU A 59 -7.32 6.65 5.50
N ILE A 60 -8.06 6.72 4.38
CA ILE A 60 -9.02 7.79 4.16
C ILE A 60 -10.09 7.82 5.26
N SER A 61 -10.59 6.65 5.69
CA SER A 61 -11.56 6.56 6.80
C SER A 61 -10.98 7.00 8.16
N ARG A 62 -9.64 7.04 8.26
CA ARG A 62 -8.90 7.55 9.44
C ARG A 62 -8.58 9.04 9.35
N GLY A 63 -9.05 9.73 8.30
CA GLY A 63 -8.92 11.17 8.14
C GLY A 63 -7.76 11.63 7.25
N TYR A 64 -7.02 10.72 6.62
CA TYR A 64 -6.01 11.11 5.65
C TYR A 64 -6.70 11.61 4.36
N PRO A 65 -6.41 12.84 3.89
CA PRO A 65 -7.03 13.40 2.69
C PRO A 65 -6.65 12.58 1.45
N LYS A 66 -7.61 12.28 0.59
CA LYS A 66 -7.36 11.51 -0.64
C LYS A 66 -6.37 12.18 -1.59
N GLU A 67 -6.30 13.51 -1.55
CA GLU A 67 -5.40 14.34 -2.34
C GLU A 67 -3.93 14.14 -1.98
N ASN A 68 -3.66 13.61 -0.78
CA ASN A 68 -2.32 13.43 -0.22
C ASN A 68 -1.70 12.07 -0.57
N PHE A 69 -2.41 11.24 -1.33
CA PHE A 69 -1.88 9.92 -1.71
C PHE A 69 -1.08 9.98 -2.99
N TRP A 70 0.13 9.41 -2.95
CA TRP A 70 1.00 9.19 -4.11
C TRP A 70 1.12 7.69 -4.36
N ILE A 71 0.69 7.25 -5.54
CA ILE A 71 0.71 5.82 -5.92
C ILE A 71 2.04 5.47 -6.57
N GLU A 72 2.64 4.36 -6.14
CA GLU A 72 3.92 3.82 -6.61
C GLU A 72 5.08 4.83 -6.57
N PRO A 73 5.29 5.53 -5.42
CA PRO A 73 6.40 6.46 -5.31
C PRO A 73 7.74 5.76 -5.46
N ILE A 74 8.69 6.44 -6.08
CA ILE A 74 10.09 6.01 -6.11
C ILE A 74 10.72 6.39 -4.78
N ILE A 75 11.13 5.40 -4.00
CA ILE A 75 11.80 5.59 -2.70
C ILE A 75 13.32 5.77 -2.89
N LYS A 76 13.90 5.02 -3.83
CA LYS A 76 15.32 5.09 -4.15
C LYS A 76 15.57 4.72 -5.60
N LYS A 77 16.43 5.50 -6.26
CA LYS A 77 16.95 5.18 -7.58
C LYS A 77 18.34 4.56 -7.44
N PHE A 78 18.61 3.53 -8.25
CA PHE A 78 19.91 2.88 -8.32
C PHE A 78 20.52 3.06 -9.72
N GLY A 79 21.77 3.55 -9.77
CA GLY A 79 22.49 3.79 -11.02
C GLY A 79 21.97 5.00 -11.82
N ASN A 80 22.74 5.38 -12.84
CA ASN A 80 22.51 6.60 -13.62
C ASN A 80 21.26 6.53 -14.54
N SER A 81 20.78 5.35 -14.86
CA SER A 81 19.65 5.19 -15.80
C SER A 81 18.28 5.20 -15.12
N GLY A 82 18.23 5.18 -13.79
CA GLY A 82 16.97 5.12 -13.02
C GLY A 82 16.10 3.88 -13.27
N ARG A 83 16.58 2.91 -14.08
CA ARG A 83 15.82 1.70 -14.43
C ARG A 83 15.61 0.79 -13.23
N ASN A 84 16.57 0.76 -12.32
CA ASN A 84 16.47 0.03 -11.07
C ASN A 84 16.06 1.00 -9.98
N SER A 85 14.80 0.93 -9.58
CA SER A 85 14.25 1.77 -8.51
C SER A 85 13.59 0.91 -7.45
N PHE A 86 13.76 1.30 -6.21
CA PHE A 86 13.00 0.79 -5.08
C PHE A 86 11.71 1.63 -4.97
N ARG A 87 10.57 0.98 -5.01
CA ARG A 87 9.25 1.62 -4.98
C ARG A 87 8.44 1.06 -3.83
N SER A 88 7.56 1.86 -3.28
CA SER A 88 6.47 1.38 -2.43
C SER A 88 5.17 1.32 -3.22
N ASP A 89 4.16 0.68 -2.65
CA ASP A 89 2.83 0.60 -3.26
C ASP A 89 2.11 1.94 -3.27
N PHE A 90 2.23 2.68 -2.18
CA PHE A 90 1.81 4.08 -2.10
C PHE A 90 2.45 4.79 -0.92
N ALA A 91 2.42 6.12 -0.94
CA ALA A 91 2.74 6.97 0.19
C ALA A 91 1.56 7.90 0.49
N VAL A 92 1.45 8.31 1.75
CA VAL A 92 0.62 9.44 2.17
C VAL A 92 1.53 10.61 2.51
N LEU A 93 1.24 11.77 1.94
CA LEU A 93 2.02 12.98 2.10
C LEU A 93 1.35 13.94 3.09
N ASP A 94 2.11 14.87 3.66
CA ASP A 94 1.58 15.96 4.48
C ASP A 94 1.05 17.13 3.66
N VAL A 95 1.20 17.06 2.34
CA VAL A 95 0.69 18.03 1.36
C VAL A 95 -0.08 17.31 0.25
N PRO A 96 -0.95 18.01 -0.51
CA PRO A 96 -1.56 17.40 -1.69
C PRO A 96 -0.50 16.93 -2.70
N ALA A 97 -0.67 15.72 -3.24
CA ALA A 97 0.26 15.14 -4.22
C ALA A 97 0.46 16.03 -5.46
N SER A 98 -0.56 16.81 -5.83
CA SER A 98 -0.49 17.76 -6.95
C SER A 98 0.48 18.92 -6.73
N THR A 99 0.92 19.17 -5.51
CA THR A 99 1.92 20.21 -5.19
C THR A 99 3.35 19.75 -5.40
N ILE A 100 3.56 18.41 -5.50
CA ILE A 100 4.87 17.83 -5.79
C ILE A 100 5.09 17.85 -7.30
N SER A 101 6.06 18.61 -7.75
CA SER A 101 6.31 18.84 -9.18
C SER A 101 7.07 17.71 -9.86
N THR A 102 7.78 16.89 -9.11
CA THR A 102 8.63 15.82 -9.65
C THR A 102 8.41 14.48 -8.93
N ASN A 103 8.69 13.38 -9.62
CA ASN A 103 8.71 12.04 -9.02
C ASN A 103 10.14 11.69 -8.54
N GLU A 104 10.85 12.69 -7.99
CA GLU A 104 12.15 12.47 -7.39
C GLU A 104 11.98 11.98 -5.95
N PRO A 105 12.78 10.99 -5.52
CA PRO A 105 12.67 10.42 -4.18
C PRO A 105 12.75 11.48 -3.07
N ASP A 106 13.65 12.44 -3.20
CA ASP A 106 13.88 13.45 -2.16
C ASP A 106 12.67 14.38 -1.98
N ASP A 107 11.97 14.73 -3.08
CA ASP A 107 10.78 15.57 -3.04
C ASP A 107 9.62 14.82 -2.35
N ILE A 108 9.41 13.56 -2.74
CA ILE A 108 8.33 12.73 -2.17
C ILE A 108 8.61 12.40 -0.71
N LEU A 109 9.83 11.95 -0.39
CA LEU A 109 10.21 11.55 0.96
C LEU A 109 10.27 12.73 1.93
N GLY A 110 10.53 13.94 1.42
CA GLY A 110 10.43 15.17 2.20
C GLY A 110 9.04 15.44 2.76
N HIS A 111 8.00 14.89 2.13
CA HIS A 111 6.60 15.07 2.51
C HIS A 111 5.91 13.78 3.00
N ALA A 112 6.56 12.63 2.90
CA ALA A 112 5.94 11.36 3.28
C ALA A 112 5.71 11.25 4.79
N VAL A 113 4.46 11.01 5.19
CA VAL A 113 4.07 10.68 6.56
C VAL A 113 3.79 9.19 6.75
N ILE A 114 3.39 8.51 5.67
CA ILE A 114 3.26 7.04 5.62
C ILE A 114 3.86 6.54 4.31
N ILE A 115 4.63 5.46 4.37
CA ILE A 115 5.08 4.68 3.21
C ILE A 115 4.52 3.27 3.38
N CYS A 116 3.79 2.77 2.38
CA CYS A 116 3.06 1.52 2.49
C CYS A 116 3.53 0.46 1.51
N GLU A 117 3.67 -0.75 2.01
CA GLU A 117 3.88 -1.98 1.23
C GLU A 117 2.70 -2.92 1.44
N VAL A 118 2.10 -3.36 0.34
CA VAL A 118 0.93 -4.23 0.33
C VAL A 118 1.31 -5.59 -0.25
N LYS A 119 0.75 -6.65 0.31
CA LYS A 119 0.86 -8.00 -0.26
C LYS A 119 -0.51 -8.66 -0.34
N ARG A 120 -0.63 -9.54 -1.33
CA ARG A 120 -1.86 -10.31 -1.54
C ARG A 120 -2.11 -11.31 -0.43
N ASP A 121 -1.04 -11.90 0.11
CA ASP A 121 -1.12 -12.95 1.12
C ASP A 121 0.02 -12.83 2.16
N ASN A 122 -0.16 -13.52 3.27
CA ASN A 122 0.73 -13.45 4.44
C ASN A 122 1.95 -14.39 4.38
N LYS A 123 2.14 -15.13 3.30
CA LYS A 123 3.15 -16.22 3.23
C LYS A 123 4.59 -15.78 3.47
N LYS A 124 4.92 -14.54 3.13
CA LYS A 124 6.27 -13.97 3.25
C LYS A 124 6.29 -12.69 4.08
N ASN A 125 5.34 -12.52 5.00
CA ASN A 125 5.16 -11.30 5.76
C ASN A 125 6.44 -10.83 6.47
N GLU A 126 7.12 -11.69 7.23
CA GLU A 126 8.37 -11.33 7.92
C GLU A 126 9.48 -10.95 6.94
N TYR A 127 9.60 -11.68 5.85
CA TYR A 127 10.58 -11.34 4.81
C TYR A 127 10.30 -9.96 4.23
N VAL A 128 9.05 -9.68 3.83
CA VAL A 128 8.66 -8.38 3.25
C VAL A 128 8.84 -7.24 4.25
N LYS A 129 8.42 -7.42 5.51
CA LYS A 129 8.61 -6.43 6.56
C LYS A 129 10.10 -6.07 6.73
N ASN A 130 10.97 -7.06 6.74
CA ASN A 130 12.40 -6.85 6.97
C ASN A 130 13.17 -6.38 5.72
N THR A 131 12.74 -6.75 4.51
CA THR A 131 13.48 -6.45 3.27
C THR A 131 12.87 -5.32 2.43
N GLN A 132 11.62 -4.93 2.71
CA GLN A 132 10.93 -3.87 1.99
C GLN A 132 10.50 -2.74 2.93
N VAL A 133 9.65 -3.00 3.93
CA VAL A 133 9.09 -1.93 4.77
C VAL A 133 10.15 -1.23 5.61
N LYS A 134 10.94 -1.97 6.36
CA LYS A 134 11.99 -1.36 7.20
C LYS A 134 13.04 -0.60 6.38
N PRO A 135 13.60 -1.16 5.28
CA PRO A 135 14.53 -0.42 4.44
C PRO A 135 13.94 0.84 3.78
N MET A 136 12.63 0.89 3.51
CA MET A 136 12.01 2.13 3.02
C MET A 136 12.13 3.26 4.03
N LEU A 137 12.04 2.96 5.32
CA LEU A 137 12.18 3.94 6.39
C LEU A 137 13.62 4.47 6.53
N ASP A 138 14.63 3.69 6.14
CA ASP A 138 16.03 4.16 6.14
C ASP A 138 16.24 5.32 5.15
N PHE A 139 15.38 5.43 4.13
CA PHE A 139 15.39 6.53 3.18
C PHE A 139 14.46 7.68 3.55
N ALA A 140 13.60 7.50 4.57
CA ALA A 140 12.68 8.54 5.00
C ALA A 140 13.45 9.79 5.45
N LYS A 141 12.95 10.96 5.04
CA LYS A 141 13.55 12.26 5.42
C LYS A 141 13.05 12.78 6.75
N LYS A 142 11.92 12.26 7.23
CA LYS A 142 11.32 12.64 8.51
C LYS A 142 11.30 11.44 9.44
N GLN A 143 11.72 11.64 10.68
CA GLN A 143 11.62 10.62 11.73
C GLN A 143 10.17 10.26 12.07
N SER A 144 9.23 11.17 11.80
CA SER A 144 7.80 10.93 11.98
C SER A 144 7.17 10.08 10.87
N THR A 145 7.93 9.71 9.82
CA THR A 145 7.41 8.84 8.76
C THR A 145 7.17 7.45 9.30
N LEU A 146 5.96 6.92 9.05
CA LEU A 146 5.57 5.57 9.40
C LEU A 146 5.69 4.63 8.21
N GLY A 147 6.15 3.42 8.46
CA GLY A 147 6.05 2.31 7.51
C GLY A 147 4.78 1.51 7.78
N LEU A 148 3.98 1.23 6.75
CA LEU A 148 2.79 0.40 6.86
C LEU A 148 2.97 -0.86 6.03
N TYR A 149 2.87 -2.03 6.68
CA TYR A 149 2.69 -3.31 6.02
C TYR A 149 1.22 -3.71 6.04
N TRP A 150 0.69 -4.15 4.90
CA TRP A 150 -0.70 -4.55 4.75
C TRP A 150 -0.83 -5.80 3.91
N ASP A 151 -1.53 -6.82 4.41
CA ASP A 151 -1.91 -7.99 3.62
C ASP A 151 -3.35 -8.44 3.93
N ASN A 152 -3.72 -9.65 3.49
CA ASN A 152 -5.05 -10.20 3.71
C ASN A 152 -5.36 -10.57 5.17
N ILE A 153 -4.35 -10.64 6.05
CA ILE A 153 -4.48 -11.09 7.43
C ILE A 153 -4.08 -9.97 8.41
N GLU A 154 -2.92 -9.36 8.18
CA GLU A 154 -2.34 -8.42 9.14
C GLU A 154 -2.07 -7.03 8.57
N LYS A 155 -1.98 -6.10 9.50
CA LYS A 155 -1.60 -4.71 9.28
C LYS A 155 -0.59 -4.35 10.36
N ARG A 156 0.62 -3.92 9.95
CA ARG A 156 1.73 -3.62 10.85
C ARG A 156 2.28 -2.25 10.57
N VAL A 157 2.53 -1.51 11.63
CA VAL A 157 3.08 -0.16 11.57
C VAL A 157 4.47 -0.16 12.17
N PHE A 158 5.40 0.50 11.49
CA PHE A 158 6.79 0.68 11.89
C PHE A 158 7.11 2.16 11.95
N TRP A 159 8.02 2.54 12.85
CA TRP A 159 8.54 3.90 12.94
C TRP A 159 10.04 3.88 13.20
N ILE A 160 10.68 5.01 12.93
CA ILE A 160 12.10 5.20 13.24
C ILE A 160 12.22 5.71 14.66
N GLU A 161 12.93 4.99 15.52
CA GLU A 161 13.29 5.45 16.84
C GLU A 161 14.69 6.06 16.83
N VAL A 162 14.85 7.25 17.39
CA VAL A 162 16.09 8.04 17.30
C VAL A 162 17.32 7.30 17.81
N THR A 163 17.14 6.45 18.82
CA THR A 163 18.23 5.77 19.53
C THR A 163 18.44 4.32 19.11
N ASP A 164 17.40 3.63 18.62
CA ASP A 164 17.40 2.17 18.50
C ASP A 164 16.99 1.64 17.12
N GLY A 165 16.86 2.51 16.13
CA GLY A 165 16.46 2.14 14.78
C GLY A 165 14.97 1.93 14.59
N ILE A 166 14.58 1.03 13.68
CA ILE A 166 13.19 0.85 13.27
C ILE A 166 12.47 -0.11 14.23
N LYS A 167 11.37 0.33 14.79
CA LYS A 167 10.51 -0.43 15.71
C LYS A 167 9.15 -0.72 15.08
N GLU A 168 8.51 -1.77 15.55
CA GLU A 168 7.13 -2.14 15.21
C GLU A 168 6.19 -1.74 16.34
N ILE A 169 5.05 -1.14 16.01
CA ILE A 169 3.99 -0.87 16.96
C ILE A 169 3.27 -2.20 17.26
N LYS A 170 3.23 -2.58 18.51
CA LYS A 170 2.55 -3.78 19.00
C LYS A 170 1.08 -3.51 19.26
#